data_a4b56dffa0cb78faad916cd69e726f66
#
_entry.id   a4b56dffa0cb78faad916cd69e726f66
#
_cell.length_a   1.000
_cell.length_b   1.000
_cell.length_c   1.000
_cell.angle_alpha   90.00
_cell.angle_beta   90.00
_cell.angle_gamma   90.00
#
_symmetry.space_group_name_H-M   'P 1'
#
loop_
_entity.id
_entity.type
_entity.pdbx_description
1 polymer ?
#
loop_
_entity_poly.entity_id
_entity_poly.type
_entity_poly.pdbx_seq_one_letter_code
_entity_poly.pdbx_strand_id
1 'polypeptide(L)'
;MSFYTNVLRYKNYILHRGYQTNGERFMRKEYFQPKLFVSSKMKTDWVGFDGKPVAPLDFESMFEAGQWLKQNIDVSGRNIYGNKKFTQQFVTERYPRDIEFKREFINIGTFDIETDYDTGFPHPNEASQKILSISYKSSKSGLYRVWGYGDFNESKALIRPVRYYKCKDEFELLSKFLEFWSDPKHTPDVITGWNTRFFDIPYLINRMSQILGCLLYTSPSPRDDPL
;
A
#
# COMPACT_ATOMS: atom_id res chain seq x y z
N MET A 1 -22.07 0.18 -7.35
CA MET A 1 -20.96 1.05 -7.80
C MET A 1 -19.66 0.48 -7.24
N SER A 2 -18.54 0.49 -7.97
CA SER A 2 -17.24 0.04 -7.44
C SER A 2 -16.70 1.04 -6.44
N PHE A 3 -15.86 0.58 -5.50
CA PHE A 3 -15.13 1.46 -4.58
C PHE A 3 -13.65 1.11 -4.56
N TYR A 4 -12.81 2.08 -4.23
CA TYR A 4 -11.37 1.87 -4.12
C TYR A 4 -10.94 1.58 -2.68
N THR A 5 -9.89 0.78 -2.53
CA THR A 5 -9.20 0.53 -1.25
C THR A 5 -7.84 1.21 -1.21
N ASN A 6 -7.23 1.43 -2.37
CA ASN A 6 -5.94 2.11 -2.45
C ASN A 6 -5.77 2.80 -3.81
N VAL A 7 -5.16 3.99 -3.79
CA VAL A 7 -4.78 4.76 -4.98
C VAL A 7 -3.37 5.31 -4.75
N LEU A 8 -2.42 4.86 -5.56
CA LEU A 8 -1.01 5.24 -5.48
C LEU A 8 -0.52 5.80 -6.80
N ARG A 9 0.37 6.78 -6.73
CA ARG A 9 1.10 7.27 -7.91
C ARG A 9 2.34 6.41 -8.15
N TYR A 10 2.50 5.94 -9.39
CA TYR A 10 3.70 5.29 -9.88
C TYR A 10 4.13 5.93 -11.20
N LYS A 11 5.18 6.75 -11.18
CA LYS A 11 5.62 7.56 -12.33
C LYS A 11 4.46 8.42 -12.88
N ASN A 12 4.02 8.16 -14.13
CA ASN A 12 2.89 8.81 -14.80
C ASN A 12 1.59 7.99 -14.75
N TYR A 13 1.58 6.92 -13.95
CA TYR A 13 0.43 6.04 -13.77
C TYR A 13 -0.14 6.15 -12.37
N ILE A 14 -1.41 5.87 -12.27
CA ILE A 14 -2.10 5.61 -11.00
C ILE A 14 -2.31 4.11 -10.88
N LEU A 15 -1.79 3.54 -9.79
CA LEU A 15 -2.12 2.19 -9.36
C LEU A 15 -3.37 2.26 -8.50
N HIS A 16 -4.43 1.64 -8.95
CA HIS A 16 -5.75 1.76 -8.40
C HIS A 16 -6.32 0.38 -8.06
N ARG A 17 -6.62 0.15 -6.79
CA ARG A 17 -7.17 -1.10 -6.26
C ARG A 17 -8.53 -0.85 -5.64
N GLY A 18 -9.38 -1.87 -5.68
CA GLY A 18 -10.69 -1.81 -5.05
C GLY A 18 -11.54 -3.03 -5.34
N TYR A 19 -12.85 -2.84 -5.20
CA TYR A 19 -13.84 -3.89 -5.40
C TYR A 19 -14.94 -3.43 -6.36
N GLN A 20 -15.38 -4.34 -7.20
CA GLN A 20 -16.58 -4.20 -7.99
C GLN A 20 -17.82 -4.44 -7.12
N THR A 21 -19.00 -4.10 -7.61
CA THR A 21 -20.27 -4.31 -6.91
C THR A 21 -20.56 -5.77 -6.56
N ASN A 22 -20.04 -6.69 -7.34
CA ASN A 22 -20.16 -8.13 -7.10
C ASN A 22 -19.13 -8.69 -6.09
N GLY A 23 -18.28 -7.83 -5.50
CA GLY A 23 -17.23 -8.24 -4.55
C GLY A 23 -15.94 -8.74 -5.21
N GLU A 24 -15.82 -8.66 -6.53
CA GLU A 24 -14.60 -9.01 -7.24
C GLU A 24 -13.54 -7.92 -7.04
N ARG A 25 -12.34 -8.33 -6.63
CA ARG A 25 -11.21 -7.42 -6.45
C ARG A 25 -10.64 -7.03 -7.82
N PHE A 26 -10.29 -5.78 -7.96
CA PHE A 26 -9.55 -5.30 -9.12
C PHE A 26 -8.25 -4.59 -8.72
N MET A 27 -7.28 -4.63 -9.64
CA MET A 27 -6.07 -3.81 -9.62
C MET A 27 -5.85 -3.31 -11.04
N ARG A 28 -5.71 -2.00 -11.20
CA ARG A 28 -5.53 -1.33 -12.50
C ARG A 28 -4.35 -0.38 -12.45
N LYS A 29 -3.68 -0.24 -13.57
CA LYS A 29 -2.65 0.75 -13.84
C LYS A 29 -3.19 1.67 -14.92
N GLU A 30 -3.47 2.91 -14.56
CA GLU A 30 -4.12 3.88 -15.45
C GLU A 30 -3.17 5.08 -15.66
N TYR A 31 -2.94 5.46 -16.91
CA TYR A 31 -2.22 6.69 -17.23
C TYR A 31 -3.08 7.88 -16.82
N PHE A 32 -2.48 8.91 -16.21
CA PHE A 32 -3.24 10.04 -15.70
C PHE A 32 -2.62 11.37 -16.12
N GLN A 33 -3.43 12.21 -16.72
CA GLN A 33 -3.11 13.58 -17.14
C GLN A 33 -3.76 14.55 -16.16
N PRO A 34 -2.98 15.16 -15.25
CA PRO A 34 -3.55 16.07 -14.27
C PRO A 34 -3.88 17.43 -14.87
N LYS A 35 -4.83 18.12 -14.25
CA LYS A 35 -5.25 19.47 -14.58
C LYS A 35 -5.03 20.40 -13.40
N LEU A 36 -4.45 21.56 -13.66
CA LEU A 36 -4.35 22.66 -12.70
C LEU A 36 -5.04 23.92 -13.27
N PHE A 37 -5.16 24.94 -12.47
CA PHE A 37 -5.72 26.21 -12.90
C PHE A 37 -4.84 27.35 -12.42
N VAL A 38 -4.80 28.43 -13.17
CA VAL A 38 -4.08 29.66 -12.85
C VAL A 38 -5.03 30.85 -12.95
N SER A 39 -4.72 31.94 -12.24
CA SER A 39 -5.46 33.19 -12.34
C SER A 39 -5.55 33.65 -13.79
N SER A 40 -6.73 34.05 -14.24
CA SER A 40 -6.95 34.63 -15.56
C SER A 40 -7.36 36.11 -15.43
N LYS A 41 -6.85 36.93 -16.33
CA LYS A 41 -7.31 38.33 -16.49
C LYS A 41 -8.59 38.42 -17.32
N MET A 42 -8.88 37.39 -18.12
CA MET A 42 -10.07 37.32 -18.93
C MET A 42 -11.15 36.51 -18.22
N LYS A 43 -12.41 36.81 -18.52
CA LYS A 43 -13.54 35.98 -18.09
C LYS A 43 -13.44 34.61 -18.72
N THR A 44 -13.57 33.58 -17.90
CA THR A 44 -13.56 32.15 -18.29
C THR A 44 -14.79 31.47 -17.72
N ASP A 45 -15.05 30.24 -18.14
CA ASP A 45 -16.13 29.39 -17.57
C ASP A 45 -15.78 28.87 -16.18
N TRP A 46 -14.53 29.08 -15.72
CA TRP A 46 -14.02 28.57 -14.44
C TRP A 46 -13.77 29.71 -13.47
N VAL A 47 -14.21 29.51 -12.22
CA VAL A 47 -14.06 30.47 -11.13
C VAL A 47 -13.38 29.79 -9.95
N GLY A 48 -12.36 30.42 -9.40
CA GLY A 48 -11.69 29.98 -8.18
C GLY A 48 -12.58 30.15 -6.94
N PHE A 49 -12.22 29.52 -5.83
CA PHE A 49 -12.94 29.67 -4.56
C PHE A 49 -12.96 31.11 -4.01
N ASP A 50 -12.04 31.94 -4.50
CA ASP A 50 -11.98 33.37 -4.18
C ASP A 50 -12.85 34.27 -5.12
N GLY A 51 -13.66 33.65 -5.96
CA GLY A 51 -14.54 34.31 -6.92
C GLY A 51 -13.85 34.88 -8.14
N LYS A 52 -12.55 34.68 -8.33
CA LYS A 52 -11.78 35.18 -9.48
C LYS A 52 -11.79 34.20 -10.65
N PRO A 53 -11.76 34.71 -11.89
CA PRO A 53 -11.66 33.85 -13.07
C PRO A 53 -10.32 33.10 -13.09
N VAL A 54 -10.38 31.80 -13.46
CA VAL A 54 -9.20 30.94 -13.58
C VAL A 54 -9.20 30.24 -14.94
N ALA A 55 -8.02 30.00 -15.50
CA ALA A 55 -7.85 29.26 -16.75
C ALA A 55 -7.25 27.87 -16.47
N PRO A 56 -7.74 26.82 -17.12
CA PRO A 56 -7.16 25.49 -17.00
C PRO A 56 -5.77 25.42 -17.62
N LEU A 57 -4.92 24.60 -17.00
CA LEU A 57 -3.64 24.13 -17.52
C LEU A 57 -3.69 22.60 -17.57
N ASP A 58 -3.69 22.07 -18.78
CA ASP A 58 -3.62 20.65 -19.05
C ASP A 58 -2.17 20.22 -19.22
N PHE A 59 -1.84 19.03 -18.74
CA PHE A 59 -0.49 18.46 -18.81
C PHE A 59 -0.54 17.07 -19.44
N GLU A 60 0.46 16.76 -20.26
CA GLU A 60 0.58 15.44 -20.87
C GLU A 60 0.86 14.35 -19.84
N SER A 61 1.43 14.70 -18.69
CA SER A 61 1.79 13.73 -17.67
C SER A 61 1.87 14.33 -16.27
N MET A 62 1.78 13.44 -15.25
CA MET A 62 2.03 13.82 -13.85
C MET A 62 3.49 14.27 -13.61
N PHE A 63 4.43 13.81 -14.42
CA PHE A 63 5.83 14.28 -14.33
C PHE A 63 5.93 15.74 -14.77
N GLU A 64 5.39 16.07 -15.92
CA GLU A 64 5.38 17.43 -16.47
C GLU A 64 4.68 18.39 -15.50
N ALA A 65 3.48 18.06 -15.05
CA ALA A 65 2.75 18.84 -14.06
C ALA A 65 3.54 19.05 -12.76
N GLY A 66 4.25 18.01 -12.30
CA GLY A 66 5.10 18.08 -11.11
C GLY A 66 6.31 19.00 -11.30
N GLN A 67 6.95 18.99 -12.46
CA GLN A 67 8.03 19.89 -12.80
C GLN A 67 7.53 21.33 -12.88
N TRP A 68 6.43 21.53 -13.56
CA TRP A 68 5.81 22.85 -13.67
C TRP A 68 5.43 23.42 -12.29
N LEU A 69 4.83 22.61 -11.40
CA LEU A 69 4.53 23.01 -10.03
C LEU A 69 5.77 23.45 -9.26
N LYS A 70 6.86 22.68 -9.31
CA LYS A 70 8.13 23.03 -8.64
C LYS A 70 8.69 24.39 -9.09
N GLN A 71 8.53 24.72 -10.36
CA GLN A 71 9.02 25.96 -10.91
C GLN A 71 8.12 27.18 -10.64
N ASN A 72 6.83 26.95 -10.34
CA ASN A 72 5.84 28.02 -10.32
C ASN A 72 5.14 28.21 -8.97
N ILE A 73 5.30 27.29 -8.00
CA ILE A 73 4.55 27.32 -6.74
C ILE A 73 4.90 28.54 -5.88
N ASP A 74 6.16 28.98 -5.92
CA ASP A 74 6.69 30.09 -5.12
C ASP A 74 6.84 31.40 -5.93
N VAL A 75 6.32 31.44 -7.16
CA VAL A 75 6.39 32.66 -7.97
C VAL A 75 5.39 33.69 -7.47
N SER A 76 5.92 34.83 -7.04
CA SER A 76 5.10 35.94 -6.52
C SER A 76 4.04 36.40 -7.54
N GLY A 77 2.81 36.60 -7.06
CA GLY A 77 1.67 37.01 -7.88
C GLY A 77 1.05 35.91 -8.76
N ARG A 78 1.56 34.69 -8.73
CA ARG A 78 0.98 33.55 -9.45
C ARG A 78 0.17 32.67 -8.49
N ASN A 79 -1.15 32.73 -8.58
CA ASN A 79 -2.02 31.81 -7.82
C ASN A 79 -2.29 30.56 -8.63
N ILE A 80 -1.98 29.39 -8.05
CA ILE A 80 -2.24 28.07 -8.63
C ILE A 80 -3.40 27.44 -7.86
N TYR A 81 -4.45 27.15 -8.60
CA TYR A 81 -5.67 26.53 -8.08
C TYR A 81 -5.78 25.06 -8.52
N GLY A 82 -6.67 24.32 -7.90
CA GLY A 82 -6.85 22.90 -8.12
C GLY A 82 -6.09 22.05 -7.10
N ASN A 83 -6.36 20.76 -7.13
CA ASN A 83 -5.73 19.84 -6.20
C ASN A 83 -4.31 19.46 -6.68
N LYS A 84 -3.29 19.84 -5.93
CA LYS A 84 -1.88 19.53 -6.26
C LYS A 84 -1.49 18.09 -6.00
N LYS A 85 -2.37 17.30 -5.34
CA LYS A 85 -2.19 15.86 -5.14
C LYS A 85 -2.91 15.09 -6.26
N PHE A 86 -2.17 14.64 -7.25
CA PHE A 86 -2.73 14.02 -8.46
C PHE A 86 -3.53 12.75 -8.19
N THR A 87 -3.18 11.98 -7.14
CA THR A 87 -4.01 10.84 -6.69
C THR A 87 -5.41 11.28 -6.24
N GLN A 88 -5.54 12.45 -5.64
CA GLN A 88 -6.84 13.00 -5.23
C GLN A 88 -7.62 13.53 -6.45
N GLN A 89 -6.96 14.16 -7.42
CA GLN A 89 -7.63 14.51 -8.69
C GLN A 89 -8.20 13.26 -9.35
N PHE A 90 -7.39 12.21 -9.50
CA PHE A 90 -7.84 10.93 -10.06
C PHE A 90 -9.07 10.39 -9.32
N VAL A 91 -9.04 10.38 -7.98
CA VAL A 91 -10.18 9.92 -7.18
C VAL A 91 -11.42 10.74 -7.45
N THR A 92 -11.31 12.08 -7.47
CA THR A 92 -12.45 12.98 -7.72
C THR A 92 -13.05 12.78 -9.12
N GLU A 93 -12.20 12.58 -10.14
CA GLU A 93 -12.65 12.35 -11.52
C GLU A 93 -13.25 10.96 -11.70
N ARG A 94 -12.64 9.94 -11.11
CA ARG A 94 -13.07 8.54 -11.24
C ARG A 94 -14.32 8.23 -10.43
N TYR A 95 -14.48 8.90 -9.31
CA TYR A 95 -15.59 8.73 -8.37
C TYR A 95 -16.29 10.08 -8.10
N PRO A 96 -17.01 10.64 -9.08
CA PRO A 96 -17.62 11.97 -8.96
C PRO A 96 -18.86 12.01 -8.08
N ARG A 97 -19.29 10.87 -7.56
CA ARG A 97 -20.47 10.70 -6.69
C ARG A 97 -20.07 10.02 -5.39
N ASP A 98 -20.99 9.97 -4.45
CA ASP A 98 -20.82 9.23 -3.19
C ASP A 98 -20.46 7.75 -3.48
N ILE A 99 -19.50 7.25 -2.71
CA ILE A 99 -19.01 5.89 -2.81
C ILE A 99 -19.71 5.06 -1.72
N GLU A 100 -20.49 4.08 -2.15
CA GLU A 100 -21.04 3.08 -1.23
C GLU A 100 -19.94 2.09 -0.84
N PHE A 101 -19.52 2.17 0.40
CA PHE A 101 -18.42 1.40 0.94
C PHE A 101 -18.93 0.08 1.55
N LYS A 102 -18.44 -1.07 1.07
CA LYS A 102 -18.80 -2.39 1.58
C LYS A 102 -17.68 -2.98 2.41
N ARG A 103 -17.79 -2.80 3.71
CA ARG A 103 -16.78 -3.23 4.70
C ARG A 103 -16.49 -4.73 4.63
N GLU A 104 -17.50 -5.54 4.35
CA GLU A 104 -17.42 -6.99 4.24
C GLU A 104 -16.49 -7.48 3.12
N PHE A 105 -16.23 -6.64 2.12
CA PHE A 105 -15.30 -7.00 1.04
C PHE A 105 -13.84 -6.78 1.42
N ILE A 106 -13.57 -5.90 2.37
CA ILE A 106 -12.21 -5.51 2.74
C ILE A 106 -11.58 -6.56 3.65
N ASN A 107 -10.42 -7.07 3.24
CA ASN A 107 -9.61 -7.95 4.05
C ASN A 107 -8.58 -7.13 4.86
N ILE A 108 -8.71 -7.17 6.20
CA ILE A 108 -7.71 -6.61 7.10
C ILE A 108 -6.84 -7.75 7.61
N GLY A 109 -5.55 -7.63 7.39
CA GLY A 109 -4.53 -8.51 7.95
C GLY A 109 -3.90 -7.89 9.18
N THR A 110 -4.04 -8.53 10.33
CA THR A 110 -3.26 -8.21 11.53
C THR A 110 -1.98 -9.03 11.49
N PHE A 111 -0.85 -8.38 11.67
CA PHE A 111 0.47 -8.94 11.48
C PHE A 111 1.39 -8.55 12.64
N ASP A 112 2.25 -9.48 13.04
CA ASP A 112 3.23 -9.29 14.11
C ASP A 112 4.40 -10.27 13.95
N ILE A 113 5.61 -9.88 14.38
CA ILE A 113 6.81 -10.73 14.38
C ILE A 113 7.43 -10.78 15.76
N GLU A 114 8.02 -11.92 16.10
CA GLU A 114 8.88 -12.07 17.26
C GLU A 114 10.31 -12.31 16.80
N THR A 115 11.24 -11.58 17.38
CA THR A 115 12.66 -11.67 17.05
C THR A 115 13.46 -12.13 18.24
N ASP A 116 14.63 -12.70 17.98
CA ASP A 116 15.65 -12.90 19.00
C ASP A 116 16.15 -11.56 19.52
N TYR A 117 16.72 -11.54 20.75
CA TYR A 117 17.19 -10.33 21.40
C TYR A 117 18.56 -10.50 22.11
N ASP A 118 19.35 -11.48 21.71
CA ASP A 118 20.64 -11.82 22.34
C ASP A 118 21.59 -10.64 22.47
N THR A 119 21.51 -9.66 21.56
CA THR A 119 22.38 -8.47 21.53
C THR A 119 21.63 -7.16 21.81
N GLY A 120 20.45 -7.23 22.45
CA GLY A 120 19.58 -6.09 22.74
C GLY A 120 18.46 -5.94 21.72
N PHE A 121 17.67 -4.86 21.84
CA PHE A 121 16.52 -4.63 20.96
C PHE A 121 16.98 -4.41 19.51
N PRO A 122 16.55 -5.26 18.55
CA PRO A 122 17.06 -5.22 17.20
C PRO A 122 16.54 -4.01 16.41
N HIS A 123 17.44 -3.38 15.65
CA HIS A 123 17.08 -2.24 14.81
C HIS A 123 16.49 -2.74 13.46
N PRO A 124 15.33 -2.24 13.01
CA PRO A 124 14.66 -2.77 11.82
C PRO A 124 15.45 -2.59 10.51
N ASN A 125 16.31 -1.56 10.40
CA ASN A 125 17.15 -1.38 9.22
C ASN A 125 18.32 -2.37 9.16
N GLU A 126 18.78 -2.85 10.29
CA GLU A 126 19.88 -3.82 10.38
C GLU A 126 19.36 -5.26 10.30
N ALA A 127 18.20 -5.51 10.90
CA ALA A 127 17.54 -6.81 10.98
C ALA A 127 18.51 -7.95 11.31
N SER A 128 19.40 -7.70 12.30
CA SER A 128 20.54 -8.57 12.63
C SER A 128 20.15 -9.86 13.36
N GLN A 129 19.05 -9.83 14.11
CA GLN A 129 18.55 -10.95 14.89
C GLN A 129 17.61 -11.83 14.08
N LYS A 130 17.51 -13.12 14.45
CA LYS A 130 16.61 -14.06 13.80
C LYS A 130 15.14 -13.71 14.07
N ILE A 131 14.29 -13.93 13.09
CA ILE A 131 12.85 -13.96 13.32
C ILE A 131 12.48 -15.35 13.85
N LEU A 132 11.92 -15.39 15.05
CA LEU A 132 11.52 -16.62 15.74
C LEU A 132 10.14 -17.08 15.36
N SER A 133 9.22 -16.13 15.19
CA SER A 133 7.87 -16.42 14.70
C SER A 133 7.28 -15.26 13.93
N ILE A 134 6.33 -15.58 13.05
CA ILE A 134 5.47 -14.62 12.35
C ILE A 134 4.04 -15.01 12.64
N SER A 135 3.22 -14.07 13.11
CA SER A 135 1.79 -14.26 13.32
C SER A 135 0.97 -13.39 12.37
N TYR A 136 -0.09 -13.96 11.84
CA TYR A 136 -0.98 -13.29 10.90
C TYR A 136 -2.44 -13.72 11.12
N LYS A 137 -3.35 -12.75 11.12
CA LYS A 137 -4.79 -12.99 11.16
C LYS A 137 -5.48 -12.22 10.05
N SER A 138 -6.29 -12.89 9.24
CA SER A 138 -7.20 -12.26 8.29
C SER A 138 -8.55 -12.00 8.92
N SER A 139 -9.09 -10.80 8.75
CA SER A 139 -10.44 -10.45 9.20
C SER A 139 -11.55 -11.28 8.51
N LYS A 140 -11.27 -11.81 7.32
CA LYS A 140 -12.23 -12.62 6.56
C LYS A 140 -12.33 -14.07 7.06
N SER A 141 -11.21 -14.67 7.40
CA SER A 141 -11.20 -16.07 7.88
C SER A 141 -11.29 -16.17 9.40
N GLY A 142 -10.92 -15.12 10.12
CA GLY A 142 -10.77 -15.16 11.57
C GLY A 142 -9.64 -16.08 12.07
N LEU A 143 -9.00 -16.83 11.16
CA LEU A 143 -7.97 -17.81 11.47
C LEU A 143 -6.64 -17.11 11.75
N TYR A 144 -6.05 -17.43 12.91
CA TYR A 144 -4.67 -17.09 13.22
C TYR A 144 -3.74 -18.10 12.56
N ARG A 145 -2.77 -17.63 11.83
CA ARG A 145 -1.67 -18.40 11.24
C ARG A 145 -0.37 -17.99 11.89
N VAL A 146 0.40 -18.98 12.35
CA VAL A 146 1.67 -18.73 13.00
C VAL A 146 2.73 -19.63 12.38
N TRP A 147 3.83 -19.06 11.94
CA TRP A 147 5.02 -19.77 11.49
C TRP A 147 6.08 -19.64 12.58
N GLY A 148 6.74 -20.73 12.95
CA GLY A 148 7.76 -20.74 14.00
C GLY A 148 8.54 -22.05 14.06
N TYR A 149 9.57 -22.12 14.93
CA TYR A 149 10.45 -23.30 15.01
C TYR A 149 10.07 -24.28 16.11
N GLY A 150 9.57 -23.77 17.23
CA GLY A 150 9.32 -24.58 18.42
C GLY A 150 8.15 -25.54 18.27
N ASP A 151 8.01 -26.42 19.25
CA ASP A 151 6.83 -27.24 19.36
C ASP A 151 5.67 -26.43 19.92
N PHE A 152 4.55 -26.46 19.23
CA PHE A 152 3.34 -25.77 19.64
C PHE A 152 2.17 -26.73 19.69
N ASN A 153 1.44 -26.72 20.78
CA ASN A 153 0.23 -27.51 20.94
C ASN A 153 -1.01 -26.65 20.69
N GLU A 154 -1.59 -26.77 19.49
CA GLU A 154 -2.78 -25.99 19.08
C GLU A 154 -3.96 -26.19 20.05
N SER A 155 -4.07 -27.38 20.70
CA SER A 155 -5.17 -27.65 21.64
C SER A 155 -5.11 -26.82 22.93
N LYS A 156 -3.90 -26.31 23.27
CA LYS A 156 -3.66 -25.48 24.45
C LYS A 156 -3.68 -23.98 24.12
N ALA A 157 -3.86 -23.60 22.84
CA ALA A 157 -3.93 -22.20 22.45
C ALA A 157 -5.10 -21.48 23.15
N LEU A 158 -4.81 -20.30 23.73
CA LEU A 158 -5.83 -19.45 24.35
C LEU A 158 -6.71 -18.76 23.30
N ILE A 159 -6.16 -18.52 22.10
CA ILE A 159 -6.84 -17.87 20.98
C ILE A 159 -7.14 -18.92 19.92
N ARG A 160 -8.38 -18.97 19.43
CA ARG A 160 -8.81 -19.92 18.40
C ARG A 160 -9.72 -19.25 17.37
N PRO A 161 -9.76 -19.75 16.12
CA PRO A 161 -8.96 -20.86 15.58
C PRO A 161 -7.52 -20.42 15.28
N VAL A 162 -6.56 -21.29 15.57
CA VAL A 162 -5.14 -21.12 15.26
C VAL A 162 -4.64 -22.27 14.39
N ARG A 163 -3.77 -21.99 13.45
CA ARG A 163 -3.01 -22.95 12.65
C ARG A 163 -1.52 -22.64 12.79
N TYR A 164 -0.77 -23.60 13.31
CA TYR A 164 0.68 -23.49 13.45
C TYR A 164 1.41 -24.21 12.31
N TYR A 165 2.36 -23.51 11.68
CA TYR A 165 3.22 -24.04 10.65
C TYR A 165 4.62 -24.21 11.22
N LYS A 166 4.94 -25.43 11.66
CA LYS A 166 6.27 -25.76 12.19
C LYS A 166 7.30 -25.68 11.06
N CYS A 167 8.38 -24.96 11.32
CA CYS A 167 9.53 -24.79 10.43
C CYS A 167 10.77 -25.36 11.10
N LYS A 168 11.75 -25.85 10.31
CA LYS A 168 13.00 -26.37 10.84
C LYS A 168 14.00 -25.27 11.20
N ASP A 169 13.95 -24.15 10.48
CA ASP A 169 14.86 -23.01 10.60
C ASP A 169 14.21 -21.73 10.10
N GLU A 170 14.91 -20.60 10.22
CA GLU A 170 14.46 -19.28 9.78
C GLU A 170 14.26 -19.22 8.26
N PHE A 171 15.13 -19.88 7.47
CA PHE A 171 15.01 -19.90 6.02
C PHE A 171 13.67 -20.50 5.59
N GLU A 172 13.30 -21.64 6.17
CA GLU A 172 12.02 -22.29 5.88
C GLU A 172 10.84 -21.45 6.37
N LEU A 173 10.96 -20.81 7.54
CA LEU A 173 9.92 -19.91 8.07
C LEU A 173 9.63 -18.77 7.11
N LEU A 174 10.68 -18.06 6.70
CA LEU A 174 10.55 -16.91 5.79
C LEU A 174 10.07 -17.34 4.40
N SER A 175 10.55 -18.49 3.90
CA SER A 175 10.12 -19.02 2.59
C SER A 175 8.65 -19.39 2.58
N LYS A 176 8.17 -20.13 3.58
CA LYS A 176 6.73 -20.49 3.71
C LYS A 176 5.83 -19.28 3.91
N PHE A 177 6.29 -18.30 4.68
CA PHE A 177 5.54 -17.05 4.84
C PHE A 177 5.48 -16.27 3.54
N LEU A 178 6.59 -16.15 2.80
CA LEU A 178 6.63 -15.47 1.50
C LEU A 178 5.73 -16.13 0.48
N GLU A 179 5.73 -17.47 0.40
CA GLU A 179 4.82 -18.25 -0.45
C GLU A 179 3.35 -17.93 -0.13
N PHE A 180 2.98 -17.98 1.15
CA PHE A 180 1.64 -17.61 1.60
C PHE A 180 1.28 -16.17 1.24
N TRP A 181 2.21 -15.23 1.49
CA TRP A 181 2.00 -13.80 1.25
C TRP A 181 1.88 -13.45 -0.23
N SER A 182 2.58 -14.19 -1.09
CA SER A 182 2.58 -13.98 -2.54
C SER A 182 1.29 -14.45 -3.22
N ASP A 183 0.50 -15.30 -2.58
CA ASP A 183 -0.80 -15.71 -3.11
C ASP A 183 -1.82 -14.55 -3.01
N PRO A 184 -2.34 -14.04 -4.15
CA PRO A 184 -3.32 -12.94 -4.17
C PRO A 184 -4.55 -13.17 -3.30
N LYS A 185 -4.92 -14.45 -3.05
CA LYS A 185 -6.05 -14.82 -2.18
C LYS A 185 -5.81 -14.46 -0.73
N HIS A 186 -4.55 -14.44 -0.31
CA HIS A 186 -4.16 -14.17 1.07
C HIS A 186 -3.78 -12.70 1.31
N THR A 187 -3.41 -11.98 0.24
CA THR A 187 -2.96 -10.58 0.34
C THR A 187 -4.07 -9.70 0.92
N PRO A 188 -3.85 -9.01 2.06
CA PRO A 188 -4.83 -8.12 2.64
C PRO A 188 -4.93 -6.79 1.88
N ASP A 189 -6.04 -6.10 2.03
CA ASP A 189 -6.20 -4.71 1.54
C ASP A 189 -5.56 -3.71 2.50
N VAL A 190 -5.61 -4.03 3.79
CA VAL A 190 -5.04 -3.23 4.87
C VAL A 190 -4.23 -4.14 5.79
N ILE A 191 -3.01 -3.73 6.09
CA ILE A 191 -2.18 -4.36 7.11
C ILE A 191 -2.23 -3.50 8.36
N THR A 192 -2.42 -4.13 9.52
CA THR A 192 -2.42 -3.48 10.82
C THR A 192 -1.67 -4.33 11.85
N GLY A 193 -1.22 -3.70 12.93
CA GLY A 193 -0.52 -4.31 14.05
C GLY A 193 0.08 -3.20 14.92
N TRP A 194 0.66 -3.58 16.06
CA TRP A 194 1.35 -2.64 16.90
C TRP A 194 2.70 -2.28 16.25
N ASN A 195 2.93 -1.01 15.97
CA ASN A 195 4.16 -0.49 15.36
C ASN A 195 4.57 -1.14 14.01
N THR A 196 3.71 -1.88 13.38
CA THR A 196 3.97 -2.71 12.18
C THR A 196 4.62 -1.91 11.04
N ARG A 197 4.24 -0.65 10.87
CA ARG A 197 4.79 0.23 9.83
C ARG A 197 6.26 0.56 10.04
N PHE A 198 6.69 0.74 11.30
CA PHE A 198 8.02 1.25 11.62
C PHE A 198 8.97 0.16 12.11
N PHE A 199 8.46 -0.99 12.52
CA PHE A 199 9.25 -2.12 13.00
C PHE A 199 9.03 -3.38 12.17
N ASP A 200 7.89 -4.06 12.31
CA ASP A 200 7.69 -5.41 11.77
C ASP A 200 7.92 -5.53 10.27
N ILE A 201 7.29 -4.63 9.48
CA ILE A 201 7.41 -4.68 8.01
C ILE A 201 8.83 -4.35 7.55
N PRO A 202 9.47 -3.26 7.99
CA PRO A 202 10.85 -2.98 7.62
C PRO A 202 11.82 -4.09 8.07
N TYR A 203 11.63 -4.62 9.29
CA TYR A 203 12.45 -5.71 9.81
C TYR A 203 12.32 -6.95 8.94
N LEU A 204 11.10 -7.40 8.68
CA LEU A 204 10.82 -8.57 7.87
C LEU A 204 11.41 -8.44 6.46
N ILE A 205 11.22 -7.30 5.79
CA ILE A 205 11.75 -7.06 4.44
C ILE A 205 13.28 -7.14 4.43
N ASN A 206 13.94 -6.47 5.37
CA ASN A 206 15.39 -6.45 5.46
C ASN A 206 15.94 -7.85 5.81
N ARG A 207 15.28 -8.55 6.74
CA ARG A 207 15.68 -9.91 7.11
C ARG A 207 15.48 -10.92 5.97
N MET A 208 14.36 -10.86 5.29
CA MET A 208 14.13 -11.66 4.08
C MET A 208 15.19 -11.39 3.01
N SER A 209 15.56 -10.14 2.80
CA SER A 209 16.61 -9.79 1.84
C SER A 209 17.97 -10.41 2.20
N GLN A 210 18.30 -10.47 3.49
CA GLN A 210 19.55 -11.08 3.98
C GLN A 210 19.54 -12.61 3.87
N ILE A 211 18.43 -13.26 4.24
CA ILE A 211 18.34 -14.71 4.35
C ILE A 211 17.96 -15.37 3.02
N LEU A 212 17.01 -14.79 2.29
CA LEU A 212 16.51 -15.34 1.01
C LEU A 212 17.22 -14.75 -0.21
N GLY A 213 17.99 -13.68 -0.04
CA GLY A 213 18.76 -13.05 -1.11
C GLY A 213 17.89 -12.55 -2.27
N CYS A 214 18.32 -12.85 -3.51
CA CYS A 214 17.63 -12.40 -4.73
C CYS A 214 16.23 -13.00 -4.96
N LEU A 215 15.78 -13.95 -4.15
CA LEU A 215 14.41 -14.48 -4.24
C LEU A 215 13.33 -13.41 -4.06
N LEU A 216 13.63 -12.33 -3.34
CA LEU A 216 12.72 -11.19 -3.20
C LEU A 216 12.55 -10.38 -4.50
N TYR A 217 13.54 -10.39 -5.37
CA TYR A 217 13.53 -9.67 -6.64
C TYR A 217 12.81 -10.40 -7.76
N THR A 218 12.55 -11.69 -7.59
CA THR A 218 11.80 -12.50 -8.57
C THR A 218 10.29 -12.53 -8.32
N SER A 219 9.83 -12.02 -7.17
CA SER A 219 8.41 -11.80 -6.96
C SER A 219 7.96 -10.62 -7.83
N PRO A 220 6.88 -10.76 -8.64
CA PRO A 220 6.41 -9.67 -9.50
C PRO A 220 5.97 -8.50 -8.64
N SER A 221 6.90 -7.59 -8.42
CA SER A 221 6.60 -6.28 -7.86
C SER A 221 5.84 -5.48 -8.92
N PRO A 222 4.86 -4.64 -8.55
CA PRO A 222 4.31 -3.66 -9.47
C PRO A 222 5.37 -2.71 -10.05
N ARG A 223 6.63 -2.80 -9.59
CA ARG A 223 7.79 -2.05 -10.09
C ARG A 223 8.46 -2.70 -11.29
N ASP A 224 8.26 -4.01 -11.50
CA ASP A 224 9.04 -4.82 -12.44
C ASP A 224 8.25 -5.20 -13.70
N ASP A 225 6.99 -4.78 -13.83
CA ASP A 225 6.28 -4.89 -15.10
C ASP A 225 7.00 -4.00 -16.14
N PRO A 226 7.56 -4.59 -17.22
CA PRO A 226 8.08 -3.81 -18.33
C PRO A 226 6.95 -2.96 -18.90
N LEU A 227 7.21 -1.69 -19.06
CA LEU A 227 6.33 -0.71 -19.67
C LEU A 227 6.17 -0.97 -21.15
#